data_33b6dc55e1a212e8ae4e1162ac266001
#
_entry.id   33b6dc55e1a212e8ae4e1162ac266001
#
_cell.length_a   1.000
_cell.length_b   1.000
_cell.length_c   1.000
_cell.angle_alpha   90.00
_cell.angle_beta   90.00
_cell.angle_gamma   90.00
#
_symmetry.space_group_name_H-M   'P 1'
#
loop_
_entity.id
_entity.type
_entity.pdbx_description
1 polymer ?
#
loop_
_entity_poly.entity_id
_entity_poly.type
_entity_poly.pdbx_seq_one_letter_code
_entity_poly.pdbx_strand_id
1 'polypeptide(L)'
;GTLEFGKETDTLDPEGRVVADGPIPTLEEINAQIPFFRGTISQTPPSYSAVHVGGERAYRMARRGVTVEPPPRLVEIRSIQIENFKPPYLTLRIVCSKGTYIRSIARDLGRKCGSVAYLKELTRLRIGTFQLKDAVLPSELERESRILAGAEVLSRLFPSRVLPTSPSSGILEGKPLHPSLFKGVHFQDCLLYTSPSPRDS
;
A
#
# COMPACT_ATOMS: atom_id res chain seq x y z
N GLY A 1 11.06 4.90 -0.77
CA GLY A 1 10.71 6.33 -0.59
C GLY A 1 11.92 7.16 -0.25
N THR A 2 11.97 8.37 -0.79
CA THR A 2 13.00 9.37 -0.44
C THR A 2 12.36 10.42 0.47
N LEU A 3 12.87 10.56 1.67
CA LEU A 3 12.49 11.57 2.64
C LEU A 3 13.41 12.78 2.54
N GLU A 4 12.89 13.98 2.77
CA GLU A 4 13.70 15.19 2.98
C GLU A 4 13.55 15.63 4.42
N PHE A 5 14.66 15.63 5.16
CA PHE A 5 14.75 16.17 6.52
C PHE A 5 14.92 17.70 6.53
N GLY A 6 14.61 18.30 7.66
CA GLY A 6 14.76 19.72 7.88
C GLY A 6 13.55 20.55 7.50
N LYS A 7 12.55 19.96 6.83
CA LYS A 7 11.29 20.61 6.49
C LYS A 7 10.11 19.66 6.67
N GLU A 8 8.97 20.16 7.12
CA GLU A 8 7.69 19.46 7.10
C GLU A 8 6.68 20.27 6.28
N THR A 9 5.90 19.59 5.44
CA THR A 9 4.81 20.22 4.69
C THR A 9 3.45 19.80 5.26
N ASP A 10 2.42 20.62 5.07
CA ASP A 10 1.06 20.36 5.56
C ASP A 10 0.44 19.08 4.95
N THR A 11 0.85 18.68 3.74
CA THR A 11 0.42 17.45 3.07
C THR A 11 1.35 16.26 3.35
N LEU A 12 2.52 16.51 3.95
CA LEU A 12 3.62 15.56 4.13
C LEU A 12 4.21 15.03 2.81
N ASP A 13 4.06 15.80 1.72
CA ASP A 13 4.62 15.57 0.38
C ASP A 13 5.01 16.91 -0.28
N PRO A 14 5.62 16.93 -1.48
CA PRO A 14 6.10 18.16 -2.12
C PRO A 14 5.01 19.14 -2.56
N GLU A 15 3.75 18.68 -2.65
CA GLU A 15 2.63 19.54 -3.08
C GLU A 15 2.16 20.48 -1.97
N GLY A 16 2.55 20.20 -0.72
CA GLY A 16 2.18 20.98 0.44
C GLY A 16 3.05 22.24 0.66
N ARG A 17 2.53 23.15 1.48
CA ARG A 17 3.31 24.30 1.96
C ARG A 17 4.17 23.89 3.14
N VAL A 18 5.38 24.42 3.22
CA VAL A 18 6.24 24.24 4.39
C VAL A 18 5.59 24.86 5.62
N VAL A 19 5.43 24.06 6.66
CA VAL A 19 4.79 24.45 7.93
C VAL A 19 5.74 24.39 9.13
N ALA A 20 6.87 23.70 8.98
CA ALA A 20 7.90 23.64 10.00
C ALA A 20 9.28 23.42 9.39
N ASP A 21 10.31 23.94 10.07
CA ASP A 21 11.71 23.71 9.80
C ASP A 21 12.37 23.03 11.02
N GLY A 22 13.45 22.29 10.79
CA GLY A 22 14.19 21.58 11.83
C GLY A 22 15.62 21.26 11.43
N PRO A 23 16.42 20.72 12.36
CA PRO A 23 17.79 20.29 12.06
C PRO A 23 17.80 19.10 11.12
N ILE A 24 18.93 18.87 10.44
CA ILE A 24 19.15 17.66 9.67
C ILE A 24 19.84 16.65 10.57
N PRO A 25 19.23 15.48 10.86
CA PRO A 25 19.84 14.47 11.72
C PRO A 25 21.04 13.79 11.04
N THR A 26 21.92 13.24 11.83
CA THR A 26 23.03 12.39 11.37
C THR A 26 22.52 10.99 11.00
N LEU A 27 23.30 10.24 10.23
CA LEU A 27 22.99 8.86 9.89
C LEU A 27 22.90 7.96 11.14
N GLU A 28 23.70 8.24 12.17
CA GLU A 28 23.71 7.51 13.43
C GLU A 28 22.39 7.71 14.19
N GLU A 29 21.93 8.94 14.32
CA GLU A 29 20.64 9.27 14.93
C GLU A 29 19.47 8.60 14.18
N ILE A 30 19.49 8.61 12.85
CA ILE A 30 18.49 7.94 12.03
C ILE A 30 18.52 6.42 12.28
N ASN A 31 19.69 5.79 12.23
CA ASN A 31 19.84 4.35 12.46
C ASN A 31 19.30 3.91 13.83
N ALA A 32 19.52 4.74 14.86
CA ALA A 32 19.00 4.48 16.20
C ALA A 32 17.45 4.44 16.25
N GLN A 33 16.75 5.14 15.33
CA GLN A 33 15.31 5.19 15.31
C GLN A 33 14.65 4.13 14.42
N ILE A 34 15.34 3.61 13.40
CA ILE A 34 14.79 2.61 12.45
C ILE A 34 14.16 1.40 13.13
N PRO A 35 14.73 0.81 14.20
CA PRO A 35 14.13 -0.36 14.88
C PRO A 35 12.70 -0.11 15.38
N PHE A 36 12.36 1.11 15.78
CA PHE A 36 11.02 1.46 16.29
C PHE A 36 9.93 1.48 15.21
N PHE A 37 10.32 1.37 13.93
CA PHE A 37 9.41 1.30 12.80
C PHE A 37 9.22 -0.13 12.27
N ARG A 38 9.76 -1.16 12.94
CA ARG A 38 9.60 -2.56 12.54
C ARG A 38 8.47 -3.25 13.32
N GLY A 39 7.81 -4.21 12.67
CA GLY A 39 6.70 -4.95 13.25
C GLY A 39 5.38 -4.19 13.18
N THR A 40 4.50 -4.47 14.14
CA THR A 40 3.19 -3.82 14.24
C THR A 40 3.35 -2.49 14.98
N ILE A 41 3.03 -1.40 14.29
CA ILE A 41 3.10 -0.05 14.84
C ILE A 41 1.75 0.65 14.77
N SER A 42 1.49 1.56 15.70
CA SER A 42 0.37 2.50 15.61
C SER A 42 0.78 3.70 14.77
N GLN A 43 0.04 3.96 13.71
CA GLN A 43 0.30 5.06 12.79
C GLN A 43 -0.92 5.96 12.64
N THR A 44 -0.74 7.27 12.82
CA THR A 44 -1.74 8.28 12.50
C THR A 44 -1.63 8.65 11.01
N PRO A 45 -2.68 8.40 10.21
CA PRO A 45 -2.68 8.78 8.79
C PRO A 45 -2.53 10.29 8.59
N PRO A 46 -2.05 10.75 7.43
CA PRO A 46 -2.03 12.17 7.12
C PRO A 46 -3.44 12.76 7.08
N SER A 47 -3.58 14.07 7.40
CA SER A 47 -4.83 14.81 7.23
C SER A 47 -5.30 14.75 5.76
N TYR A 48 -4.38 14.84 4.82
CA TYR A 48 -4.65 14.67 3.38
C TYR A 48 -4.66 13.19 2.98
N SER A 49 -5.64 12.43 3.51
CA SER A 49 -5.82 11.00 3.21
C SER A 49 -7.27 10.68 2.85
N ALA A 50 -7.48 9.50 2.25
CA ALA A 50 -8.81 8.99 1.91
C ALA A 50 -9.54 8.35 3.12
N VAL A 51 -8.98 8.45 4.31
CA VAL A 51 -9.60 7.93 5.55
C VAL A 51 -10.89 8.71 5.83
N HIS A 52 -11.94 8.01 6.28
CA HIS A 52 -13.17 8.65 6.74
C HIS A 52 -13.04 9.05 8.22
N VAL A 53 -13.43 10.30 8.50
CA VAL A 53 -13.55 10.85 9.85
C VAL A 53 -14.94 11.47 9.96
N GLY A 54 -15.76 10.96 10.89
CA GLY A 54 -17.13 11.46 11.04
C GLY A 54 -18.02 11.30 9.79
N GLY A 55 -17.77 10.28 8.95
CA GLY A 55 -18.54 10.03 7.72
C GLY A 55 -18.01 10.77 6.47
N GLU A 56 -17.06 11.70 6.63
CA GLU A 56 -16.46 12.41 5.50
C GLU A 56 -14.97 12.03 5.32
N ARG A 57 -14.45 12.12 4.10
CA ARG A 57 -13.04 11.85 3.83
C ARG A 57 -12.15 12.96 4.37
N ALA A 58 -11.10 12.62 5.11
CA ALA A 58 -10.19 13.57 5.75
C ALA A 58 -9.62 14.62 4.77
N TYR A 59 -9.23 14.22 3.54
CA TYR A 59 -8.71 15.15 2.55
C TYR A 59 -9.72 16.23 2.12
N ARG A 60 -11.05 15.96 2.14
CA ARG A 60 -12.07 16.95 1.81
C ARG A 60 -12.17 18.01 2.90
N MET A 61 -12.11 17.58 4.14
CA MET A 61 -12.11 18.47 5.31
C MET A 61 -10.84 19.33 5.31
N ALA A 62 -9.67 18.72 5.09
CA ALA A 62 -8.39 19.43 5.03
C ALA A 62 -8.36 20.51 3.94
N ARG A 63 -8.91 20.23 2.74
CA ARG A 63 -9.02 21.22 1.66
C ARG A 63 -9.91 22.41 1.99
N ARG A 64 -10.85 22.26 2.91
CA ARG A 64 -11.70 23.37 3.43
C ARG A 64 -11.05 24.09 4.61
N GLY A 65 -9.79 23.79 4.93
CA GLY A 65 -9.06 24.41 6.03
C GLY A 65 -9.41 23.84 7.41
N VAL A 66 -10.18 22.74 7.47
CA VAL A 66 -10.49 22.08 8.73
C VAL A 66 -9.33 21.16 9.10
N THR A 67 -8.67 21.45 10.23
CA THR A 67 -7.62 20.55 10.76
C THR A 67 -8.27 19.25 11.22
N VAL A 68 -7.90 18.13 10.56
CA VAL A 68 -8.40 16.80 10.88
C VAL A 68 -7.22 15.90 11.18
N GLU A 69 -7.26 15.26 12.31
CA GLU A 69 -6.34 14.19 12.66
C GLU A 69 -7.10 12.86 12.62
N PRO A 70 -6.88 12.04 11.57
CA PRO A 70 -7.54 10.74 11.50
C PRO A 70 -7.11 9.84 12.67
N PRO A 71 -7.98 8.95 13.17
CA PRO A 71 -7.64 8.07 14.27
C PRO A 71 -6.45 7.16 13.89
N PRO A 72 -5.56 6.90 14.84
CA PRO A 72 -4.43 5.99 14.64
C PRO A 72 -4.93 4.58 14.31
N ARG A 73 -4.15 3.85 13.53
CA ARG A 73 -4.42 2.47 13.16
C ARG A 73 -3.17 1.63 13.21
N LEU A 74 -3.35 0.34 13.46
CA LEU A 74 -2.26 -0.61 13.43
C LEU A 74 -1.90 -0.92 11.97
N VAL A 75 -0.59 -0.84 11.67
CA VAL A 75 -0.01 -1.25 10.40
C VAL A 75 1.21 -2.12 10.67
N GLU A 76 1.52 -3.03 9.76
CA GLU A 76 2.68 -3.91 9.87
C GLU A 76 3.78 -3.44 8.93
N ILE A 77 4.97 -3.21 9.45
CA ILE A 77 6.19 -2.94 8.66
C ILE A 77 7.10 -4.16 8.80
N ARG A 78 7.12 -4.98 7.76
CA ARG A 78 7.89 -6.25 7.73
C ARG A 78 9.37 -6.00 7.61
N SER A 79 9.77 -5.00 6.83
CA SER A 79 11.15 -4.54 6.75
C SER A 79 11.23 -3.06 6.42
N ILE A 80 12.26 -2.42 6.95
CA ILE A 80 12.67 -1.06 6.62
C ILE A 80 14.20 -1.05 6.58
N GLN A 81 14.75 -0.53 5.48
CA GLN A 81 16.20 -0.51 5.23
C GLN A 81 16.59 0.83 4.65
N ILE A 82 17.69 1.38 5.13
CA ILE A 82 18.32 2.57 4.56
C ILE A 82 19.07 2.11 3.30
N GLU A 83 18.71 2.66 2.14
CA GLU A 83 19.40 2.42 0.88
C GLU A 83 20.47 3.48 0.62
N ASN A 84 20.16 4.74 0.97
CA ASN A 84 21.09 5.85 0.77
C ASN A 84 20.78 6.98 1.74
N PHE A 85 21.81 7.69 2.17
CA PHE A 85 21.68 8.93 2.91
C PHE A 85 22.67 9.97 2.36
N LYS A 86 22.11 11.02 1.79
CA LYS A 86 22.84 12.23 1.34
C LYS A 86 22.08 13.42 1.89
N PRO A 87 22.51 13.97 3.04
CA PRO A 87 21.79 15.05 3.70
C PRO A 87 21.35 16.15 2.73
N PRO A 88 20.09 16.62 2.76
CA PRO A 88 19.04 16.25 3.72
C PRO A 88 18.20 15.02 3.31
N TYR A 89 18.60 14.22 2.31
CA TYR A 89 17.80 13.17 1.69
C TYR A 89 18.15 11.79 2.24
N LEU A 90 17.09 11.06 2.65
CA LEU A 90 17.18 9.66 3.10
C LEU A 90 16.31 8.78 2.18
N THR A 91 16.91 7.80 1.54
CA THR A 91 16.16 6.80 0.75
C THR A 91 15.98 5.52 1.55
N LEU A 92 14.72 5.10 1.71
CA LEU A 92 14.33 3.91 2.43
C LEU A 92 13.64 2.92 1.49
N ARG A 93 13.96 1.63 1.65
CA ARG A 93 13.18 0.52 1.12
C ARG A 93 12.29 -0.03 2.23
N ILE A 94 10.98 -0.07 2.00
CA ILE A 94 9.99 -0.46 3.01
C ILE A 94 9.09 -1.55 2.45
N VAL A 95 8.94 -2.65 3.21
CA VAL A 95 7.93 -3.68 2.96
C VAL A 95 6.90 -3.59 4.08
N CYS A 96 5.66 -3.30 3.72
CA CYS A 96 4.60 -3.02 4.69
C CYS A 96 3.24 -3.58 4.26
N SER A 97 2.31 -3.63 5.21
CA SER A 97 0.92 -4.00 4.97
C SER A 97 0.17 -2.94 4.16
N LYS A 98 -1.00 -3.33 3.63
CA LYS A 98 -1.96 -2.36 3.10
C LYS A 98 -2.34 -1.31 4.14
N GLY A 99 -2.65 -0.11 3.68
CA GLY A 99 -3.07 0.98 4.55
C GLY A 99 -1.93 1.73 5.25
N THR A 100 -0.67 1.31 5.09
CA THR A 100 0.51 2.04 5.58
C THR A 100 0.74 3.31 4.75
N TYR A 101 0.89 4.45 5.42
CA TYR A 101 1.23 5.73 4.80
C TYR A 101 2.73 6.00 4.94
N ILE A 102 3.45 5.98 3.83
CA ILE A 102 4.89 6.29 3.84
C ILE A 102 5.13 7.76 4.21
N ARG A 103 4.20 8.66 3.89
CA ARG A 103 4.21 10.05 4.35
C ARG A 103 4.20 10.18 5.88
N SER A 104 3.39 9.35 6.55
CA SER A 104 3.40 9.31 8.03
C SER A 104 4.72 8.75 8.58
N ILE A 105 5.33 7.75 7.90
CA ILE A 105 6.65 7.25 8.30
C ILE A 105 7.69 8.38 8.23
N ALA A 106 7.67 9.19 7.17
CA ALA A 106 8.58 10.33 7.03
C ALA A 106 8.43 11.32 8.18
N ARG A 107 7.19 11.77 8.46
CA ARG A 107 6.88 12.65 9.58
C ARG A 107 7.35 12.08 10.92
N ASP A 108 6.97 10.84 11.19
CA ASP A 108 7.20 10.21 12.50
C ASP A 108 8.70 9.93 12.72
N LEU A 109 9.44 9.57 11.65
CA LEU A 109 10.90 9.43 11.71
C LEU A 109 11.58 10.77 11.94
N GLY A 110 11.15 11.83 11.25
CA GLY A 110 11.63 13.19 11.50
C GLY A 110 11.51 13.55 12.97
N ARG A 111 10.30 13.41 13.53
CA ARG A 111 9.99 13.70 14.93
C ARG A 111 10.81 12.88 15.92
N LYS A 112 11.00 11.57 15.65
CA LYS A 112 11.84 10.70 16.49
C LYS A 112 13.32 11.08 16.48
N CYS A 113 13.79 11.68 15.40
CA CYS A 113 15.17 12.20 15.31
C CYS A 113 15.29 13.65 15.86
N GLY A 114 14.27 14.20 16.54
CA GLY A 114 14.30 15.61 17.00
C GLY A 114 14.30 16.61 15.85
N SER A 115 13.77 16.21 14.70
CA SER A 115 13.70 16.99 13.47
C SER A 115 12.28 16.98 12.90
N VAL A 116 12.15 17.41 11.66
CA VAL A 116 10.94 17.29 10.83
C VAL A 116 11.33 16.70 9.48
N ALA A 117 10.39 16.01 8.82
CA ALA A 117 10.62 15.47 7.49
C ALA A 117 9.30 15.29 6.74
N TYR A 118 9.39 15.31 5.42
CA TYR A 118 8.30 14.93 4.53
C TYR A 118 8.77 13.91 3.49
N LEU A 119 7.82 13.22 2.86
CA LEU A 119 8.10 12.28 1.78
C LEU A 119 8.28 13.04 0.47
N LYS A 120 9.51 13.12 -0.05
CA LYS A 120 9.83 13.83 -1.31
C LYS A 120 9.47 13.03 -2.55
N GLU A 121 9.80 11.73 -2.55
CA GLU A 121 9.58 10.83 -3.69
C GLU A 121 9.11 9.46 -3.20
N LEU A 122 8.25 8.82 -3.99
CA LEU A 122 7.76 7.48 -3.70
C LEU A 122 7.68 6.65 -4.98
N THR A 123 8.33 5.50 -4.97
CA THR A 123 8.21 4.48 -6.01
C THR A 123 7.66 3.20 -5.42
N ARG A 124 6.52 2.73 -5.91
CA ARG A 124 5.96 1.45 -5.49
C ARG A 124 6.54 0.34 -6.35
N LEU A 125 7.40 -0.48 -5.76
CA LEU A 125 8.13 -1.54 -6.46
C LEU A 125 7.30 -2.82 -6.63
N ARG A 126 6.33 -3.08 -5.70
CA ARG A 126 5.54 -4.30 -5.71
C ARG A 126 4.21 -4.15 -4.98
N ILE A 127 3.17 -4.84 -5.46
CA ILE A 127 1.88 -5.03 -4.77
C ILE A 127 1.54 -6.52 -4.88
N GLY A 128 1.60 -7.24 -3.74
CA GLY A 128 1.44 -8.69 -3.75
C GLY A 128 2.49 -9.35 -4.65
N THR A 129 2.05 -10.06 -5.68
CA THR A 129 2.90 -10.73 -6.68
C THR A 129 3.25 -9.85 -7.89
N PHE A 130 2.58 -8.70 -8.05
CA PHE A 130 2.81 -7.79 -9.17
C PHE A 130 4.00 -6.88 -8.89
N GLN A 131 4.96 -6.83 -9.82
CA GLN A 131 6.19 -6.03 -9.68
C GLN A 131 6.18 -4.86 -10.67
N LEU A 132 6.85 -3.77 -10.30
CA LEU A 132 6.96 -2.57 -11.16
C LEU A 132 7.60 -2.88 -12.52
N LYS A 133 8.56 -3.81 -12.57
CA LYS A 133 9.22 -4.23 -13.82
C LYS A 133 8.27 -4.86 -14.84
N ASP A 134 7.11 -5.36 -14.38
CA ASP A 134 6.09 -6.01 -15.22
C ASP A 134 4.98 -5.00 -15.62
N ALA A 135 5.09 -3.75 -15.18
CA ALA A 135 4.16 -2.68 -15.50
C ALA A 135 4.52 -2.03 -16.84
N VAL A 136 3.51 -1.60 -17.59
CA VAL A 136 3.65 -0.81 -18.80
C VAL A 136 3.28 0.65 -18.53
N LEU A 137 3.90 1.57 -19.24
CA LEU A 137 3.55 2.98 -19.15
C LEU A 137 2.18 3.24 -19.78
N PRO A 138 1.39 4.19 -19.26
CA PRO A 138 0.10 4.54 -19.87
C PRO A 138 0.20 4.90 -21.37
N SER A 139 1.31 5.50 -21.79
CA SER A 139 1.59 5.82 -23.20
C SER A 139 1.86 4.59 -24.09
N GLU A 140 2.14 3.44 -23.51
CA GLU A 140 2.46 2.20 -24.22
C GLU A 140 1.27 1.25 -24.27
N LEU A 141 0.18 1.54 -23.53
CA LEU A 141 -1.01 0.68 -23.43
C LEU A 141 -1.65 0.36 -24.79
N GLU A 142 -1.59 1.28 -25.76
CA GLU A 142 -2.11 1.06 -27.12
C GLU A 142 -1.27 0.07 -27.93
N ARG A 143 0.03 -0.04 -27.61
CA ARG A 143 0.98 -0.89 -28.33
C ARG A 143 1.15 -2.26 -27.70
N GLU A 144 1.04 -2.33 -26.38
CA GLU A 144 1.27 -3.55 -25.57
C GLU A 144 0.04 -3.89 -24.71
N SER A 145 -1.14 -3.94 -25.31
CA SER A 145 -2.39 -4.24 -24.59
C SER A 145 -2.48 -5.71 -24.15
N ARG A 146 -1.57 -6.16 -23.31
CA ARG A 146 -1.71 -7.44 -22.61
C ARG A 146 -2.60 -7.26 -21.38
N ILE A 147 -3.88 -7.45 -21.56
CA ILE A 147 -4.81 -7.55 -20.43
C ILE A 147 -4.64 -8.93 -19.80
N LEU A 148 -4.26 -8.97 -18.52
CA LEU A 148 -4.20 -10.23 -17.78
C LEU A 148 -5.62 -10.76 -17.59
N ALA A 149 -5.85 -12.02 -17.95
CA ALA A 149 -7.13 -12.68 -17.71
C ALA A 149 -7.42 -12.74 -16.20
N GLY A 150 -8.69 -12.58 -15.79
CA GLY A 150 -9.06 -12.63 -14.37
C GLY A 150 -8.60 -13.89 -13.66
N ALA A 151 -8.67 -15.06 -14.34
CA ALA A 151 -8.17 -16.32 -13.82
C ALA A 151 -6.66 -16.30 -13.57
N GLU A 152 -5.85 -15.67 -14.45
CA GLU A 152 -4.41 -15.49 -14.27
C GLU A 152 -4.11 -14.62 -13.04
N VAL A 153 -4.84 -13.52 -12.87
CA VAL A 153 -4.68 -12.64 -11.69
C VAL A 153 -5.03 -13.38 -10.42
N LEU A 154 -6.14 -14.09 -10.40
CA LEU A 154 -6.60 -14.84 -9.23
C LEU A 154 -5.66 -15.97 -8.86
N SER A 155 -5.12 -16.70 -9.84
CA SER A 155 -4.14 -17.79 -9.59
C SER A 155 -2.82 -17.30 -8.98
N ARG A 156 -2.46 -16.04 -9.20
CA ARG A 156 -1.28 -15.41 -8.57
C ARG A 156 -1.52 -14.97 -7.13
N LEU A 157 -2.77 -14.75 -6.74
CA LEU A 157 -3.15 -14.19 -5.44
C LEU A 157 -3.69 -15.25 -4.48
N PHE A 158 -4.31 -16.30 -5.03
CA PHE A 158 -5.01 -17.33 -4.27
C PHE A 158 -4.61 -18.74 -4.77
N PRO A 159 -4.64 -19.75 -3.89
CA PRO A 159 -4.56 -21.13 -4.33
C PRO A 159 -5.66 -21.39 -5.35
N SER A 160 -5.29 -21.85 -6.53
CA SER A 160 -6.23 -22.08 -7.63
C SER A 160 -6.18 -23.55 -8.08
N ARG A 161 -7.31 -24.07 -8.56
CA ARG A 161 -7.41 -25.41 -9.15
C ARG A 161 -8.20 -25.36 -10.44
N VAL A 162 -7.64 -25.98 -11.47
CA VAL A 162 -8.35 -26.16 -12.73
C VAL A 162 -9.23 -27.41 -12.57
N LEU A 163 -10.53 -27.25 -12.76
CA LEU A 163 -11.48 -28.35 -12.76
C LEU A 163 -11.58 -28.99 -14.15
N PRO A 164 -11.78 -30.33 -14.24
CA PRO A 164 -12.07 -30.99 -15.50
C PRO A 164 -13.35 -30.41 -16.13
N THR A 165 -13.43 -30.46 -17.45
CA THR A 165 -14.56 -29.90 -18.21
C THR A 165 -15.94 -30.50 -17.86
N SER A 166 -15.98 -31.76 -17.41
CA SER A 166 -17.22 -32.49 -17.11
C SER A 166 -18.02 -31.94 -15.89
N PRO A 167 -17.39 -31.44 -14.80
CA PRO A 167 -18.14 -30.76 -13.72
C PRO A 167 -18.48 -29.29 -14.01
N SER A 168 -17.91 -28.69 -15.06
CA SER A 168 -18.06 -27.26 -15.33
C SER A 168 -19.49 -26.85 -15.73
N SER A 169 -20.27 -27.75 -16.32
CA SER A 169 -21.68 -27.51 -16.64
C SER A 169 -22.51 -27.22 -15.40
N GLY A 170 -22.29 -27.96 -14.30
CA GLY A 170 -22.95 -27.72 -13.03
C GLY A 170 -22.63 -26.36 -12.39
N ILE A 171 -21.40 -25.87 -12.57
CA ILE A 171 -20.98 -24.55 -12.06
C ILE A 171 -21.69 -23.43 -12.81
N LEU A 172 -21.78 -23.54 -14.13
CA LEU A 172 -22.48 -22.57 -14.98
C LEU A 172 -23.99 -22.52 -14.67
N GLU A 173 -24.55 -23.62 -14.16
CA GLU A 173 -25.95 -23.71 -13.71
C GLU A 173 -26.14 -23.33 -12.23
N GLY A 174 -25.09 -22.90 -11.54
CA GLY A 174 -25.15 -22.52 -10.12
C GLY A 174 -25.31 -23.70 -9.15
N LYS A 175 -25.02 -24.94 -9.61
CA LYS A 175 -25.09 -26.12 -8.75
C LYS A 175 -23.92 -26.19 -7.76
N PRO A 176 -24.14 -26.68 -6.53
CA PRO A 176 -23.07 -26.85 -5.56
C PRO A 176 -21.97 -27.79 -6.09
N LEU A 177 -20.72 -27.42 -5.84
CA LEU A 177 -19.58 -28.27 -6.18
C LEU A 177 -19.45 -29.40 -5.19
N HIS A 178 -19.27 -30.65 -5.69
CA HIS A 178 -19.12 -31.81 -4.83
C HIS A 178 -17.76 -31.75 -4.09
N PRO A 179 -17.72 -32.03 -2.76
CA PRO A 179 -16.47 -31.97 -1.97
C PRO A 179 -15.32 -32.81 -2.50
N SER A 180 -15.61 -33.90 -3.24
CA SER A 180 -14.57 -34.73 -3.86
C SER A 180 -13.69 -34.02 -4.88
N LEU A 181 -14.16 -32.93 -5.48
CA LEU A 181 -13.40 -32.08 -6.39
C LEU A 181 -12.24 -31.33 -5.67
N PHE A 182 -12.33 -31.25 -4.35
CA PHE A 182 -11.41 -30.52 -3.49
C PHE A 182 -10.55 -31.42 -2.62
N LYS A 183 -10.49 -32.73 -2.87
CA LYS A 183 -9.64 -33.67 -2.10
C LYS A 183 -8.18 -33.18 -2.10
N GLY A 184 -7.59 -33.04 -0.91
CA GLY A 184 -6.21 -32.59 -0.71
C GLY A 184 -6.03 -31.06 -0.70
N VAL A 185 -7.10 -30.28 -0.66
CA VAL A 185 -7.03 -28.81 -0.48
C VAL A 185 -7.55 -28.47 0.91
N HIS A 186 -6.70 -27.86 1.74
CA HIS A 186 -7.14 -27.21 2.99
C HIS A 186 -7.61 -25.81 2.65
N PHE A 187 -8.90 -25.55 2.84
CA PHE A 187 -9.47 -24.21 2.69
C PHE A 187 -9.35 -23.48 4.03
N GLN A 188 -8.53 -22.44 4.10
CA GLN A 188 -8.60 -21.49 5.20
C GLN A 188 -9.55 -20.32 4.92
N ASP A 189 -9.73 -19.95 3.65
CA ASP A 189 -10.74 -18.97 3.18
C ASP A 189 -11.09 -19.31 1.73
N CYS A 190 -12.33 -19.65 1.46
CA CYS A 190 -12.80 -19.97 0.11
C CYS A 190 -13.55 -18.78 -0.50
N LEU A 191 -12.92 -18.11 -1.47
CA LEU A 191 -13.61 -17.24 -2.42
C LEU A 191 -13.94 -18.04 -3.67
N LEU A 192 -15.19 -18.43 -3.84
CA LEU A 192 -15.71 -18.96 -5.11
C LEU A 192 -15.92 -17.77 -6.05
N TYR A 193 -15.02 -17.59 -7.02
CA TYR A 193 -15.24 -16.70 -8.14
C TYR A 193 -15.95 -17.51 -9.25
N THR A 194 -17.23 -17.29 -9.43
CA THR A 194 -17.94 -17.70 -10.63
C THR A 194 -17.81 -16.59 -11.68
N SER A 195 -17.67 -16.94 -12.95
CA SER A 195 -17.81 -15.98 -14.04
C SER A 195 -19.09 -15.17 -13.85
N PRO A 196 -19.11 -13.86 -14.17
CA PRO A 196 -20.33 -13.08 -14.08
C PRO A 196 -21.47 -13.80 -14.79
N SER A 197 -22.61 -13.89 -14.12
CA SER A 197 -23.82 -14.46 -14.70
C SER A 197 -24.18 -13.67 -15.95
N PRO A 198 -24.64 -14.33 -17.05
CA PRO A 198 -25.15 -13.64 -18.24
C PRO A 198 -26.32 -12.68 -17.97
N ARG A 199 -26.80 -12.60 -16.72
CA ARG A 199 -27.87 -11.68 -16.29
C ARG A 199 -27.35 -10.34 -15.75
N ASP A 200 -26.04 -10.16 -15.63
CA ASP A 200 -25.42 -8.93 -15.11
C ASP A 200 -24.78 -8.08 -16.22
N SER A 201 -25.15 -8.32 -17.48
CA SER A 201 -24.78 -7.55 -18.68
C SER A 201 -25.95 -6.73 -19.22
#